data_a5e22310360c79d3c29c07fca7d466ab
#
_entry.id   a5e22310360c79d3c29c07fca7d466ab
#
_cell.length_a   1.000
_cell.length_b   1.000
_cell.length_c   1.000
_cell.angle_alpha   90.00
_cell.angle_beta   90.00
_cell.angle_gamma   90.00
#
_symmetry.space_group_name_H-M   'P 1'
#
loop_
_entity.id
_entity.type
_entity.pdbx_description
1 polymer ?
#
loop_
_entity_poly.entity_id
_entity_poly.type
_entity_poly.pdbx_seq_one_letter_code
_entity_poly.pdbx_strand_id
1 'polypeptide(L)'
;MSIDGKTLQERSLLFAQLASLAYGDEKPVRKEAKAHGFTKTVFFDNGGAQAYRFENKNDIVIACRGTQPTEFNDIKADLKAVPVMAETVSRVHHGFKVEVDELWPYVSAKLLHTNPGNKRERNLWFCGHSLGAAMATIMASRCMHEPELINPECLFTFGSPRVGWRKYVKSLGVDHHRFVNNNDIVTRVPMRIMGYVHHGTEHYMNAHGDMWEGYRPFRRFKDRMSGMWMGLRKLSIDNFSDHSMVCYIDNISKWK
;
A
#
# COMPACT_ATOMS: atom_id res chain seq x y z
N MET A 1 17.59 10.77 -10.23
CA MET A 1 16.71 10.29 -11.32
C MET A 1 15.30 10.44 -10.81
N SER A 2 14.33 10.97 -11.57
CA SER A 2 12.94 11.08 -11.13
C SER A 2 12.22 9.74 -11.29
N ILE A 3 11.26 9.48 -10.40
CA ILE A 3 10.40 8.28 -10.46
C ILE A 3 9.51 8.32 -11.72
N ASP A 4 9.06 9.50 -12.16
CA ASP A 4 8.27 9.67 -13.38
C ASP A 4 8.89 9.11 -14.65
N GLY A 5 10.20 9.17 -14.76
CA GLY A 5 10.92 8.64 -15.94
C GLY A 5 11.03 7.11 -15.98
N LYS A 6 10.52 6.41 -14.97
CA LYS A 6 10.57 4.95 -14.87
C LYS A 6 9.32 4.31 -15.49
N THR A 7 9.48 3.11 -16.05
CA THR A 7 8.37 2.28 -16.50
C THR A 7 7.48 1.87 -15.31
N LEU A 8 6.26 1.42 -15.57
CA LEU A 8 5.37 0.93 -14.51
C LEU A 8 5.99 -0.22 -13.72
N GLN A 9 6.66 -1.15 -14.39
CA GLN A 9 7.36 -2.26 -13.74
C GLN A 9 8.47 -1.77 -12.80
N GLU A 10 9.33 -0.85 -13.27
CA GLU A 10 10.42 -0.30 -12.47
C GLU A 10 9.89 0.49 -11.25
N ARG A 11 8.80 1.26 -11.44
CA ARG A 11 8.11 1.93 -10.33
C ARG A 11 7.54 0.93 -9.34
N SER A 12 6.86 -0.10 -9.83
CA SER A 12 6.24 -1.12 -8.98
C SER A 12 7.28 -1.87 -8.14
N LEU A 13 8.42 -2.21 -8.73
CA LEU A 13 9.51 -2.86 -8.01
C LEU A 13 10.12 -1.92 -6.95
N LEU A 14 10.38 -0.67 -7.30
CA LEU A 14 10.89 0.32 -6.36
C LEU A 14 9.94 0.50 -5.17
N PHE A 15 8.64 0.70 -5.42
CA PHE A 15 7.67 0.89 -4.35
C PHE A 15 7.44 -0.38 -3.51
N ALA A 16 7.56 -1.58 -4.08
CA ALA A 16 7.55 -2.83 -3.32
C ALA A 16 8.75 -2.91 -2.37
N GLN A 17 9.94 -2.53 -2.85
CA GLN A 17 11.15 -2.47 -2.04
C GLN A 17 11.02 -1.43 -0.91
N LEU A 18 10.51 -0.22 -1.20
CA LEU A 18 10.32 0.82 -0.17
C LEU A 18 9.24 0.42 0.85
N ALA A 19 8.15 -0.24 0.42
CA ALA A 19 7.14 -0.77 1.33
C ALA A 19 7.70 -1.90 2.22
N SER A 20 8.62 -2.72 1.69
CA SER A 20 9.35 -3.72 2.47
C SER A 20 10.32 -3.08 3.46
N LEU A 21 11.05 -2.03 3.05
CA LEU A 21 11.95 -1.29 3.93
C LEU A 21 11.23 -0.66 5.12
N ALA A 22 9.94 -0.32 4.98
CA ALA A 22 9.17 0.26 6.07
C ALA A 22 9.05 -0.63 7.31
N TYR A 23 9.34 -1.93 7.21
CA TYR A 23 9.39 -2.87 8.33
C TYR A 23 10.72 -2.88 9.08
N GLY A 24 11.76 -2.26 8.52
CA GLY A 24 13.11 -2.27 9.07
C GLY A 24 13.37 -1.16 10.08
N ASP A 25 14.48 -1.31 10.80
CA ASP A 25 14.99 -0.29 11.72
C ASP A 25 15.61 0.89 10.97
N GLU A 26 15.61 2.06 11.60
CA GLU A 26 15.95 3.33 10.95
C GLU A 26 17.34 3.35 10.30
N LYS A 27 18.38 2.81 10.97
CA LYS A 27 19.76 2.85 10.45
C LYS A 27 19.94 2.03 9.14
N PRO A 28 19.55 0.74 9.09
CA PRO A 28 19.62 -0.03 7.84
C PRO A 28 18.71 0.56 6.76
N VAL A 29 17.50 1.03 7.10
CA VAL A 29 16.58 1.64 6.14
C VAL A 29 17.17 2.88 5.49
N ARG A 30 17.84 3.76 6.24
CA ARG A 30 18.53 4.94 5.70
C ARG A 30 19.62 4.56 4.68
N LYS A 31 20.37 3.49 4.96
CA LYS A 31 21.41 3.00 4.06
C LYS A 31 20.83 2.48 2.75
N GLU A 32 19.80 1.65 2.84
CA GLU A 32 19.14 1.06 1.66
C GLU A 32 18.39 2.13 0.83
N ALA A 33 17.69 3.06 1.49
CA ALA A 33 17.03 4.17 0.81
C ALA A 33 18.03 5.02 0.00
N LYS A 34 19.25 5.21 0.51
CA LYS A 34 20.32 5.90 -0.22
C LYS A 34 20.75 5.13 -1.46
N ALA A 35 20.81 3.81 -1.43
CA ALA A 35 21.09 2.97 -2.59
C ALA A 35 19.98 3.11 -3.67
N HIS A 36 18.74 3.35 -3.27
CA HIS A 36 17.60 3.67 -4.16
C HIS A 36 17.57 5.15 -4.62
N GLY A 37 18.57 5.96 -4.27
CA GLY A 37 18.67 7.36 -4.70
C GLY A 37 17.91 8.38 -3.84
N PHE A 38 17.51 8.00 -2.62
CA PHE A 38 16.91 8.91 -1.66
C PHE A 38 17.97 9.45 -0.70
N THR A 39 18.13 10.78 -0.68
CA THR A 39 19.19 11.44 0.09
C THR A 39 18.77 11.78 1.51
N LYS A 40 17.46 11.79 1.78
CA LYS A 40 16.91 12.07 3.12
C LYS A 40 15.85 11.02 3.46
N THR A 41 15.91 10.52 4.70
CA THR A 41 14.95 9.58 5.26
C THR A 41 14.50 10.08 6.62
N VAL A 42 13.20 10.19 6.80
CA VAL A 42 12.55 10.56 8.06
C VAL A 42 11.68 9.40 8.51
N PHE A 43 11.80 9.02 9.76
CA PHE A 43 10.96 8.00 10.39
C PHE A 43 9.89 8.69 11.23
N PHE A 44 8.67 8.24 11.13
CA PHE A 44 7.55 8.64 11.97
C PHE A 44 7.11 7.44 12.78
N ASP A 45 6.98 7.62 14.07
CA ASP A 45 6.49 6.61 15.04
C ASP A 45 5.62 7.33 16.08
N ASN A 46 4.35 6.97 16.16
CA ASN A 46 3.44 7.48 17.16
C ASN A 46 2.33 6.45 17.43
N GLY A 47 2.11 6.14 18.71
CA GLY A 47 1.06 5.19 19.11
C GLY A 47 1.20 3.77 18.55
N GLY A 48 2.36 3.40 18.00
CA GLY A 48 2.60 2.14 17.30
C GLY A 48 2.38 2.22 15.77
N ALA A 49 1.71 3.26 15.28
CA ALA A 49 1.62 3.55 13.87
C ALA A 49 2.97 4.07 13.35
N GLN A 50 3.45 3.54 12.22
CA GLN A 50 4.78 3.85 11.71
C GLN A 50 4.78 4.10 10.20
N ALA A 51 5.63 5.05 9.77
CA ALA A 51 5.87 5.33 8.37
C ALA A 51 7.27 5.90 8.13
N TYR A 52 7.78 5.73 6.94
CA TYR A 52 8.98 6.42 6.46
C TYR A 52 8.62 7.43 5.39
N ARG A 53 9.33 8.55 5.40
CA ARG A 53 9.37 9.51 4.31
C ARG A 53 10.76 9.47 3.69
N PHE A 54 10.82 9.08 2.43
CA PHE A 54 12.02 9.07 1.61
C PHE A 54 11.98 10.25 0.66
N GLU A 55 13.09 11.01 0.58
CA GLU A 55 13.16 12.20 -0.25
C GLU A 55 14.42 12.24 -1.10
N ASN A 56 14.27 12.72 -2.31
CA ASN A 56 15.35 13.18 -3.16
C ASN A 56 15.01 14.57 -3.76
N LYS A 57 15.77 15.02 -4.76
CA LYS A 57 15.57 16.33 -5.39
C LYS A 57 14.20 16.47 -6.05
N ASN A 58 13.64 15.38 -6.57
CA ASN A 58 12.45 15.40 -7.42
C ASN A 58 11.22 14.77 -6.74
N ASP A 59 11.42 13.87 -5.79
CA ASP A 59 10.39 12.98 -5.30
C ASP A 59 10.34 12.93 -3.77
N ILE A 60 9.13 12.79 -3.24
CA ILE A 60 8.81 12.44 -1.86
C ILE A 60 8.01 11.14 -1.90
N VAL A 61 8.42 10.14 -1.16
CA VAL A 61 7.68 8.89 -1.00
C VAL A 61 7.31 8.69 0.46
N ILE A 62 6.03 8.50 0.74
CA ILE A 62 5.54 8.05 2.05
C ILE A 62 5.30 6.55 1.97
N ALA A 63 6.07 5.78 2.74
CA ALA A 63 5.94 4.34 2.86
C ALA A 63 5.37 4.00 4.24
N CYS A 64 4.11 3.58 4.30
CA CYS A 64 3.46 3.21 5.56
C CYS A 64 3.80 1.77 5.92
N ARG A 65 4.18 1.55 7.18
CA ARG A 65 4.45 0.23 7.73
C ARG A 65 3.14 -0.48 8.07
N GLY A 66 3.04 -1.75 7.71
CA GLY A 66 1.99 -2.64 8.18
C GLY A 66 2.36 -3.29 9.52
N THR A 67 1.43 -4.07 10.07
CA THR A 67 1.68 -4.87 11.26
C THR A 67 2.62 -6.03 10.94
N GLN A 68 3.42 -6.44 11.92
CA GLN A 68 4.33 -7.58 11.77
C GLN A 68 3.55 -8.87 11.44
N PRO A 69 4.07 -9.73 10.56
CA PRO A 69 3.40 -10.99 10.19
C PRO A 69 3.10 -11.91 11.38
N THR A 70 3.90 -11.84 12.44
CA THR A 70 3.71 -12.59 13.69
C THR A 70 2.47 -12.16 14.48
N GLU A 71 2.04 -10.91 14.34
CA GLU A 71 0.87 -10.32 15.03
C GLU A 71 -0.40 -10.40 14.16
N PHE A 72 -0.27 -10.92 12.94
CA PHE A 72 -1.36 -10.91 11.96
C PHE A 72 -2.54 -11.82 12.35
N ASN A 73 -2.29 -12.89 13.12
CA ASN A 73 -3.35 -13.74 13.64
C ASN A 73 -4.24 -13.01 14.64
N ASP A 74 -3.68 -12.09 15.41
CA ASP A 74 -4.40 -11.27 16.38
C ASP A 74 -5.24 -10.23 15.65
N ILE A 75 -4.71 -9.65 14.56
CA ILE A 75 -5.45 -8.71 13.70
C ILE A 75 -6.66 -9.37 13.02
N LYS A 76 -6.58 -10.65 12.61
CA LYS A 76 -7.74 -11.38 12.08
C LYS A 76 -8.88 -11.47 13.09
N ALA A 77 -8.55 -11.72 14.36
CA ALA A 77 -9.52 -11.80 15.43
C ALA A 77 -10.14 -10.44 15.74
N ASP A 78 -9.35 -9.36 15.65
CA ASP A 78 -9.74 -7.99 15.98
C ASP A 78 -10.18 -7.13 14.78
N LEU A 79 -10.12 -7.62 13.55
CA LEU A 79 -10.67 -6.94 12.36
C LEU A 79 -12.21 -6.89 12.44
N LYS A 80 -12.73 -6.31 13.56
CA LYS A 80 -14.09 -5.82 13.61
C LYS A 80 -14.21 -4.79 12.50
N ALA A 81 -14.86 -5.16 11.41
CA ALA A 81 -15.02 -4.31 10.24
C ALA A 81 -16.00 -3.16 10.53
N VAL A 82 -15.70 -2.37 11.56
CA VAL A 82 -16.50 -1.22 12.00
C VAL A 82 -16.28 -0.07 11.03
N PRO A 83 -17.31 0.36 10.30
CA PRO A 83 -17.20 1.51 9.41
C PRO A 83 -17.41 2.80 10.21
N VAL A 84 -16.48 3.74 10.10
CA VAL A 84 -16.56 5.09 10.66
C VAL A 84 -16.50 6.15 9.58
N MET A 85 -16.92 7.38 9.88
CA MET A 85 -16.81 8.50 8.95
C MET A 85 -15.34 8.81 8.67
N ALA A 86 -15.02 8.91 7.39
CA ALA A 86 -13.73 9.46 6.96
C ALA A 86 -13.74 10.99 7.16
N GLU A 87 -12.56 11.60 7.27
CA GLU A 87 -12.41 13.06 7.24
C GLU A 87 -12.78 13.66 5.87
N THR A 88 -12.69 12.84 4.84
CA THR A 88 -12.98 13.24 3.47
C THR A 88 -14.43 12.95 3.10
N VAL A 89 -14.71 11.78 2.53
CA VAL A 89 -16.05 11.41 2.04
C VAL A 89 -16.44 10.02 2.53
N SER A 90 -17.66 9.87 3.09
CA SER A 90 -18.25 8.57 3.42
C SER A 90 -17.50 7.80 4.53
N ARG A 91 -17.34 6.48 4.41
CA ARG A 91 -16.89 5.61 5.49
C ARG A 91 -15.66 4.79 5.13
N VAL A 92 -14.77 4.67 6.12
CA VAL A 92 -13.57 3.84 6.11
C VAL A 92 -13.57 2.87 7.29
N HIS A 93 -12.68 1.93 7.30
CA HIS A 93 -12.47 1.01 8.41
C HIS A 93 -11.89 1.75 9.62
N HIS A 94 -12.50 1.57 10.79
CA HIS A 94 -12.13 2.26 12.03
C HIS A 94 -10.64 2.07 12.39
N GLY A 95 -10.17 0.83 12.48
CA GLY A 95 -8.78 0.54 12.86
C GLY A 95 -7.76 1.18 11.91
N PHE A 96 -8.01 1.16 10.59
CA PHE A 96 -7.09 1.81 9.64
C PHE A 96 -7.06 3.33 9.81
N LYS A 97 -8.23 3.92 10.13
CA LYS A 97 -8.34 5.35 10.39
C LYS A 97 -7.56 5.75 11.65
N VAL A 98 -7.69 4.99 12.73
CA VAL A 98 -6.99 5.25 14.00
C VAL A 98 -5.47 5.30 13.77
N GLU A 99 -4.90 4.31 13.10
CA GLU A 99 -3.47 4.28 12.77
C GLU A 99 -3.03 5.50 11.95
N VAL A 100 -3.87 5.94 11.01
CA VAL A 100 -3.58 7.15 10.24
C VAL A 100 -3.70 8.40 11.11
N ASP A 101 -4.72 8.52 11.95
CA ASP A 101 -4.93 9.69 12.81
C ASP A 101 -3.75 9.93 13.75
N GLU A 102 -3.11 8.86 14.25
CA GLU A 102 -1.91 8.93 15.08
C GLU A 102 -0.72 9.57 14.34
N LEU A 103 -0.53 9.27 13.06
CA LEU A 103 0.61 9.77 12.27
C LEU A 103 0.31 11.06 11.52
N TRP A 104 -0.96 11.33 11.19
CA TRP A 104 -1.35 12.36 10.25
C TRP A 104 -0.82 13.75 10.60
N PRO A 105 -0.85 14.23 11.86
CA PRO A 105 -0.33 15.55 12.20
C PRO A 105 1.16 15.74 11.86
N TYR A 106 1.94 14.67 12.00
CA TYR A 106 3.39 14.70 11.75
C TYR A 106 3.72 14.58 10.26
N VAL A 107 2.96 13.74 9.54
CA VAL A 107 3.16 13.50 8.10
C VAL A 107 2.67 14.72 7.31
N SER A 108 1.44 15.19 7.55
CA SER A 108 0.82 16.29 6.80
C SER A 108 1.60 17.59 6.92
N ALA A 109 2.11 17.92 8.10
CA ALA A 109 2.95 19.10 8.32
C ALA A 109 4.22 19.13 7.45
N LYS A 110 4.60 18.00 6.84
CA LYS A 110 5.75 17.88 5.93
C LYS A 110 5.35 17.76 4.45
N LEU A 111 4.07 17.83 4.16
CA LEU A 111 3.50 17.73 2.81
C LEU A 111 2.81 19.01 2.36
N LEU A 112 2.91 20.09 3.15
CA LEU A 112 2.40 21.41 2.78
C LEU A 112 3.12 21.92 1.53
N HIS A 113 2.38 22.62 0.67
CA HIS A 113 2.95 23.37 -0.42
C HIS A 113 3.99 24.37 0.10
N THR A 114 5.22 24.30 -0.37
CA THR A 114 6.30 25.19 0.08
C THR A 114 6.24 26.57 -0.57
N ASN A 115 5.55 26.68 -1.71
CA ASN A 115 5.32 27.93 -2.43
C ASN A 115 4.10 27.79 -3.35
N PRO A 116 2.93 28.37 -3.01
CA PRO A 116 1.75 28.35 -3.87
C PRO A 116 1.95 29.19 -5.13
N GLY A 117 2.74 28.79 -6.06
CA GLY A 117 3.12 29.51 -7.27
C GLY A 117 4.45 29.07 -7.88
N ASN A 118 5.20 28.23 -7.20
CA ASN A 118 6.45 27.71 -7.71
C ASN A 118 6.22 26.39 -8.46
N LYS A 119 6.44 26.40 -9.78
CA LYS A 119 6.19 25.29 -10.72
C LYS A 119 7.07 24.04 -10.53
N ARG A 120 7.84 23.91 -9.46
CA ARG A 120 8.71 22.78 -9.17
C ARG A 120 8.52 22.23 -7.77
N GLU A 121 7.31 21.80 -7.48
CA GLU A 121 7.11 20.92 -6.35
C GLU A 121 7.65 19.52 -6.68
N ARG A 122 8.09 18.82 -5.64
CA ARG A 122 8.49 17.42 -5.77
C ARG A 122 7.24 16.56 -5.93
N ASN A 123 7.33 15.55 -6.74
CA ASN A 123 6.26 14.57 -6.91
C ASN A 123 6.04 13.81 -5.60
N LEU A 124 4.80 13.68 -5.17
CA LEU A 124 4.41 12.95 -3.97
C LEU A 124 3.87 11.56 -4.35
N TRP A 125 4.42 10.55 -3.71
CA TRP A 125 4.05 9.14 -3.92
C TRP A 125 3.71 8.49 -2.59
N PHE A 126 2.75 7.57 -2.62
CA PHE A 126 2.43 6.75 -1.46
C PHE A 126 2.63 5.27 -1.78
N CYS A 127 3.15 4.52 -0.80
CA CYS A 127 3.17 3.07 -0.88
C CYS A 127 2.97 2.43 0.48
N GLY A 128 2.61 1.14 0.47
CA GLY A 128 2.47 0.36 1.68
C GLY A 128 2.06 -1.07 1.41
N HIS A 129 2.27 -1.91 2.40
CA HIS A 129 1.91 -3.32 2.39
C HIS A 129 0.96 -3.63 3.54
N SER A 130 -0.02 -4.52 3.32
CA SER A 130 -0.94 -4.97 4.38
C SER A 130 -1.71 -3.79 5.00
N LEU A 131 -1.72 -3.66 6.33
CA LEU A 131 -2.25 -2.49 7.05
C LEU A 131 -1.64 -1.17 6.53
N GLY A 132 -0.33 -1.14 6.29
CA GLY A 132 0.33 0.04 5.73
C GLY A 132 -0.21 0.45 4.35
N ALA A 133 -0.70 -0.49 3.55
CA ALA A 133 -1.38 -0.20 2.29
C ALA A 133 -2.73 0.52 2.52
N ALA A 134 -3.46 0.13 3.56
CA ALA A 134 -4.69 0.83 3.95
C ALA A 134 -4.40 2.24 4.47
N MET A 135 -3.37 2.40 5.31
CA MET A 135 -2.92 3.69 5.81
C MET A 135 -2.50 4.62 4.67
N ALA A 136 -1.66 4.14 3.74
CA ALA A 136 -1.24 4.89 2.56
C ALA A 136 -2.43 5.35 1.71
N THR A 137 -3.46 4.50 1.56
CA THR A 137 -4.69 4.83 0.83
C THR A 137 -5.48 5.96 1.52
N ILE A 138 -5.58 5.94 2.86
CA ILE A 138 -6.29 6.99 3.60
C ILE A 138 -5.50 8.30 3.57
N MET A 139 -4.18 8.24 3.75
CA MET A 139 -3.31 9.44 3.68
C MET A 139 -3.35 10.08 2.30
N ALA A 140 -3.28 9.29 1.22
CA ALA A 140 -3.40 9.80 -0.14
C ALA A 140 -4.78 10.45 -0.38
N SER A 141 -5.86 9.86 0.13
CA SER A 141 -7.21 10.46 0.09
C SER A 141 -7.26 11.81 0.79
N ARG A 142 -6.65 11.94 1.96
CA ARG A 142 -6.60 13.22 2.69
C ARG A 142 -5.84 14.28 1.90
N CYS A 143 -4.69 13.96 1.33
CA CYS A 143 -3.95 14.90 0.48
C CYS A 143 -4.79 15.38 -0.71
N MET A 144 -5.54 14.50 -1.36
CA MET A 144 -6.41 14.87 -2.50
C MET A 144 -7.57 15.81 -2.12
N HIS A 145 -7.95 15.87 -0.84
CA HIS A 145 -9.08 16.68 -0.34
C HIS A 145 -8.65 17.92 0.47
N GLU A 146 -7.36 18.07 0.74
CA GLU A 146 -6.79 19.21 1.46
C GLU A 146 -5.97 20.11 0.51
N PRO A 147 -6.50 21.26 0.06
CA PRO A 147 -5.86 22.11 -0.96
C PRO A 147 -4.48 22.65 -0.55
N GLU A 148 -4.14 22.62 0.73
CA GLU A 148 -2.85 23.09 1.23
C GLU A 148 -1.75 22.03 1.11
N LEU A 149 -2.13 20.77 0.80
CA LEU A 149 -1.21 19.64 0.69
C LEU A 149 -0.87 19.36 -0.77
N ILE A 150 0.34 18.82 -0.97
CA ILE A 150 0.79 18.33 -2.28
C ILE A 150 -0.11 17.17 -2.70
N ASN A 151 -0.68 17.24 -3.89
CA ASN A 151 -1.44 16.15 -4.45
C ASN A 151 -0.53 14.95 -4.78
N PRO A 152 -0.90 13.72 -4.39
CA PRO A 152 -0.12 12.56 -4.77
C PRO A 152 -0.26 12.24 -6.27
N GLU A 153 0.88 11.95 -6.91
CA GLU A 153 0.93 11.48 -8.29
C GLU A 153 0.31 10.10 -8.45
N CYS A 154 0.65 9.19 -7.52
CA CYS A 154 0.18 7.82 -7.59
C CYS A 154 0.34 7.10 -6.25
N LEU A 155 -0.46 6.05 -6.06
CA LEU A 155 -0.45 5.15 -4.91
C LEU A 155 -0.12 3.72 -5.36
N PHE A 156 0.84 3.08 -4.71
CA PHE A 156 1.22 1.68 -4.95
C PHE A 156 0.97 0.85 -3.70
N THR A 157 0.13 -0.17 -3.77
CA THR A 157 -0.18 -1.01 -2.62
C THR A 157 0.00 -2.50 -2.90
N PHE A 158 0.51 -3.21 -1.90
CA PHE A 158 0.81 -4.63 -1.96
C PHE A 158 0.01 -5.35 -0.87
N GLY A 159 -0.76 -6.37 -1.22
CA GLY A 159 -1.57 -7.09 -0.26
C GLY A 159 -2.61 -6.23 0.48
N SER A 160 -3.10 -5.16 -0.14
CA SER A 160 -4.01 -4.21 0.52
C SER A 160 -5.35 -4.83 0.88
N PRO A 161 -5.86 -4.65 2.13
CA PRO A 161 -7.25 -4.92 2.47
C PRO A 161 -8.18 -3.92 1.78
N ARG A 162 -9.51 -4.12 1.89
CA ARG A 162 -10.49 -3.12 1.44
C ARG A 162 -10.61 -2.02 2.47
N VAL A 163 -10.37 -0.77 2.06
CA VAL A 163 -10.21 0.35 2.99
C VAL A 163 -11.53 1.02 3.36
N GLY A 164 -12.46 1.12 2.42
CA GLY A 164 -13.69 1.89 2.65
C GLY A 164 -14.86 1.49 1.76
N TRP A 165 -15.97 2.21 1.94
CA TRP A 165 -17.19 2.02 1.20
C TRP A 165 -17.11 2.62 -0.20
N ARG A 166 -18.05 2.22 -1.08
CA ARG A 166 -18.06 2.62 -2.50
C ARG A 166 -17.95 4.13 -2.73
N LYS A 167 -18.63 4.96 -1.93
CA LYS A 167 -18.54 6.43 -2.08
C LYS A 167 -17.14 6.94 -1.74
N TYR A 168 -16.52 6.42 -0.68
CA TYR A 168 -15.14 6.75 -0.30
C TYR A 168 -14.17 6.39 -1.42
N VAL A 169 -14.24 5.17 -1.90
CA VAL A 169 -13.36 4.67 -2.96
C VAL A 169 -13.47 5.49 -4.25
N LYS A 170 -14.69 5.91 -4.61
CA LYS A 170 -14.93 6.75 -5.80
C LYS A 170 -14.40 8.18 -5.67
N SER A 171 -14.25 8.70 -4.45
CA SER A 171 -13.75 10.05 -4.21
C SER A 171 -12.24 10.15 -4.06
N LEU A 172 -11.52 9.04 -4.11
CA LEU A 172 -10.06 9.02 -3.87
C LEU A 172 -9.28 9.90 -4.85
N GLY A 173 -9.65 9.93 -6.13
CA GLY A 173 -9.10 10.84 -7.13
C GLY A 173 -7.62 10.63 -7.50
N VAL A 174 -6.94 9.68 -6.89
CA VAL A 174 -5.51 9.36 -7.13
C VAL A 174 -5.39 8.09 -7.98
N ASP A 175 -4.43 8.06 -8.89
CA ASP A 175 -4.06 6.83 -9.58
C ASP A 175 -3.53 5.81 -8.60
N HIS A 176 -4.05 4.57 -8.67
CA HIS A 176 -3.71 3.54 -7.71
C HIS A 176 -3.44 2.21 -8.38
N HIS A 177 -2.21 1.74 -8.28
CA HIS A 177 -1.78 0.40 -8.68
C HIS A 177 -1.80 -0.52 -7.47
N ARG A 178 -2.70 -1.50 -7.49
CA ARG A 178 -2.95 -2.42 -6.39
C ARG A 178 -2.49 -3.83 -6.76
N PHE A 179 -1.41 -4.29 -6.13
CA PHE A 179 -0.83 -5.61 -6.36
C PHE A 179 -1.46 -6.66 -5.44
N VAL A 180 -1.82 -7.77 -6.03
CA VAL A 180 -2.47 -8.91 -5.35
C VAL A 180 -1.75 -10.19 -5.74
N ASN A 181 -1.17 -10.87 -4.76
CA ASN A 181 -0.47 -12.12 -4.99
C ASN A 181 -1.41 -13.31 -4.72
N ASN A 182 -1.68 -14.08 -5.73
CA ASN A 182 -2.38 -15.37 -5.74
C ASN A 182 -3.49 -15.52 -4.68
N ASN A 183 -3.23 -16.29 -3.63
CA ASN A 183 -4.18 -16.61 -2.57
C ASN A 183 -4.11 -15.67 -1.35
N ASP A 184 -3.39 -14.55 -1.45
CA ASP A 184 -3.31 -13.56 -0.37
C ASP A 184 -4.71 -13.25 0.21
N ILE A 185 -4.92 -13.68 1.46
CA ILE A 185 -6.22 -13.57 2.14
C ILE A 185 -6.52 -12.14 2.59
N VAL A 186 -5.48 -11.33 2.85
CA VAL A 186 -5.64 -9.96 3.32
C VAL A 186 -6.39 -9.11 2.30
N THR A 187 -6.16 -9.36 1.03
CA THR A 187 -6.87 -8.67 -0.05
C THR A 187 -8.37 -8.97 -0.12
N ARG A 188 -8.87 -9.90 0.71
CA ARG A 188 -10.27 -10.31 0.73
C ARG A 188 -11.06 -9.71 1.89
N VAL A 189 -10.38 -9.09 2.84
CA VAL A 189 -11.00 -8.50 4.03
C VAL A 189 -10.95 -6.97 3.99
N PRO A 190 -11.87 -6.28 4.68
CA PRO A 190 -13.18 -6.77 5.11
C PRO A 190 -14.04 -7.27 3.94
N MET A 191 -15.04 -8.12 4.22
CA MET A 191 -15.85 -8.74 3.16
C MET A 191 -16.68 -7.70 2.38
N ARG A 192 -16.87 -7.93 1.07
CA ARG A 192 -17.69 -7.04 0.21
C ARG A 192 -19.15 -6.90 0.67
N ILE A 193 -19.71 -7.94 1.29
CA ILE A 193 -21.07 -7.91 1.84
C ILE A 193 -21.22 -6.85 2.95
N MET A 194 -20.13 -6.46 3.60
CA MET A 194 -20.09 -5.40 4.61
C MET A 194 -19.95 -3.99 3.99
N GLY A 195 -20.09 -3.85 2.68
CA GLY A 195 -20.03 -2.58 1.96
C GLY A 195 -18.61 -2.14 1.51
N TYR A 196 -17.55 -2.85 1.93
CA TYR A 196 -16.19 -2.51 1.60
C TYR A 196 -15.81 -2.92 0.18
N VAL A 197 -15.13 -2.05 -0.53
CA VAL A 197 -14.67 -2.28 -1.90
C VAL A 197 -13.22 -1.85 -2.08
N HIS A 198 -12.59 -2.33 -3.14
CA HIS A 198 -11.25 -1.88 -3.53
C HIS A 198 -11.30 -0.66 -4.43
N HIS A 199 -10.21 0.11 -4.39
CA HIS A 199 -9.87 1.20 -5.32
C HIS A 199 -8.76 0.75 -6.27
N GLY A 200 -8.67 1.44 -7.40
CA GLY A 200 -7.54 1.37 -8.32
C GLY A 200 -7.50 0.15 -9.24
N THR A 201 -6.46 0.12 -10.06
CA THR A 201 -6.18 -0.94 -11.02
C THR A 201 -5.56 -2.14 -10.30
N GLU A 202 -6.16 -3.32 -10.48
CA GLU A 202 -5.63 -4.55 -9.91
C GLU A 202 -4.58 -5.17 -10.82
N HIS A 203 -3.40 -5.40 -10.27
CA HIS A 203 -2.33 -6.21 -10.85
C HIS A 203 -2.27 -7.53 -10.08
N TYR A 204 -2.82 -8.58 -10.68
CA TYR A 204 -2.92 -9.90 -10.04
C TYR A 204 -1.79 -10.80 -10.51
N MET A 205 -1.00 -11.29 -9.56
CA MET A 205 0.04 -12.31 -9.78
C MET A 205 -0.55 -13.68 -9.54
N ASN A 206 -0.55 -14.54 -10.56
CA ASN A 206 -1.11 -15.87 -10.47
C ASN A 206 -0.16 -16.85 -9.76
N ALA A 207 -0.62 -18.11 -9.55
CA ALA A 207 0.17 -19.16 -8.90
C ALA A 207 1.47 -19.53 -9.65
N HIS A 208 1.63 -19.11 -10.90
CA HIS A 208 2.81 -19.32 -11.74
C HIS A 208 3.72 -18.10 -11.82
N GLY A 209 3.32 -16.98 -11.19
CA GLY A 209 4.07 -15.72 -11.19
C GLY A 209 3.75 -14.79 -12.37
N ASP A 210 2.78 -15.15 -13.25
CA ASP A 210 2.38 -14.26 -14.34
C ASP A 210 1.52 -13.11 -13.81
N MET A 211 1.72 -11.92 -14.37
CA MET A 211 0.96 -10.73 -14.04
C MET A 211 -0.27 -10.58 -14.93
N TRP A 212 -1.44 -10.39 -14.32
CA TRP A 212 -2.67 -10.06 -15.02
C TRP A 212 -3.21 -8.71 -14.55
N GLU A 213 -3.53 -7.85 -15.49
CA GLU A 213 -4.15 -6.57 -15.20
C GLU A 213 -5.68 -6.68 -15.26
N GLY A 214 -6.34 -6.01 -14.30
CA GLY A 214 -7.80 -5.96 -14.17
C GLY A 214 -8.43 -7.20 -13.56
N TYR A 215 -9.64 -7.00 -13.01
CA TYR A 215 -10.36 -8.06 -12.31
C TYR A 215 -10.94 -9.11 -13.25
N ARG A 216 -10.44 -10.34 -13.20
CA ARG A 216 -10.87 -11.50 -14.03
C ARG A 216 -11.38 -12.64 -13.13
N PRO A 217 -12.66 -12.61 -12.67
CA PRO A 217 -13.14 -13.48 -11.60
C PRO A 217 -13.05 -14.97 -11.91
N PHE A 218 -13.38 -15.39 -13.13
CA PHE A 218 -13.37 -16.80 -13.52
C PHE A 218 -11.95 -17.36 -13.64
N ARG A 219 -11.01 -16.59 -14.21
CA ARG A 219 -9.59 -16.98 -14.29
C ARG A 219 -8.98 -17.07 -12.88
N ARG A 220 -9.28 -16.09 -12.01
CA ARG A 220 -8.83 -16.11 -10.61
C ARG A 220 -9.36 -17.31 -9.83
N PHE A 221 -10.61 -17.70 -10.04
CA PHE A 221 -11.17 -18.88 -9.38
C PHE A 221 -10.40 -20.14 -9.77
N LYS A 222 -10.14 -20.36 -11.07
CA LYS A 222 -9.36 -21.51 -11.56
C LYS A 222 -7.92 -21.48 -11.02
N ASP A 223 -7.27 -20.34 -11.05
CA ASP A 223 -5.91 -20.18 -10.57
C ASP A 223 -5.78 -20.46 -9.07
N ARG A 224 -6.71 -19.96 -8.27
CA ARG A 224 -6.78 -20.23 -6.83
C ARG A 224 -6.98 -21.71 -6.51
N MET A 225 -7.81 -22.38 -7.26
CA MET A 225 -7.97 -23.84 -7.14
C MET A 225 -6.65 -24.55 -7.47
N SER A 226 -5.97 -24.14 -8.53
CA SER A 226 -4.64 -24.65 -8.89
C SER A 226 -3.60 -24.41 -7.79
N GLY A 227 -3.52 -23.19 -7.27
CA GLY A 227 -2.62 -22.81 -6.17
C GLY A 227 -2.89 -23.62 -4.89
N MET A 228 -4.18 -23.83 -4.55
CA MET A 228 -4.56 -24.67 -3.41
C MET A 228 -4.13 -26.12 -3.60
N TRP A 229 -4.29 -26.69 -4.80
CA TRP A 229 -3.82 -28.04 -5.14
C TRP A 229 -2.29 -28.17 -5.07
N MET A 230 -1.56 -27.16 -5.54
CA MET A 230 -0.09 -27.11 -5.43
C MET A 230 0.37 -27.02 -3.98
N GLY A 231 -0.31 -26.21 -3.15
CA GLY A 231 -0.04 -26.09 -1.71
C GLY A 231 -0.28 -27.39 -0.95
N LEU A 232 -1.39 -28.10 -1.25
CA LEU A 232 -1.69 -29.41 -0.66
C LEU A 232 -0.61 -30.46 -1.00
N ARG A 233 -0.07 -30.44 -2.23
CA ARG A 233 1.02 -31.32 -2.64
C ARG A 233 2.35 -31.05 -1.93
N LYS A 234 2.59 -29.79 -1.52
CA LYS A 234 3.81 -29.37 -0.81
C LYS A 234 3.68 -29.41 0.71
N LEU A 235 2.55 -29.91 1.27
CA LEU A 235 2.24 -29.92 2.71
C LEU A 235 2.35 -28.51 3.38
N SER A 236 2.33 -27.44 2.60
CA SER A 236 2.34 -26.07 3.10
C SER A 236 1.00 -25.40 2.75
N ILE A 237 0.02 -25.57 3.63
CA ILE A 237 -1.23 -24.78 3.57
C ILE A 237 -0.92 -23.47 4.28
N ASP A 238 -0.14 -22.61 3.63
CA ASP A 238 0.21 -21.33 4.19
C ASP A 238 -0.35 -20.19 3.34
N ASN A 239 -1.63 -19.83 3.61
CA ASN A 239 -2.28 -18.67 2.98
C ASN A 239 -1.59 -17.35 3.36
N PHE A 240 -0.61 -17.37 4.25
CA PHE A 240 0.18 -16.22 4.68
C PHE A 240 1.49 -16.10 3.90
N SER A 241 2.01 -17.17 3.31
CA SER A 241 3.21 -17.08 2.46
C SER A 241 2.96 -16.15 1.27
N ASP A 242 1.75 -16.19 0.69
CA ASP A 242 1.36 -15.33 -0.42
C ASP A 242 1.25 -13.84 -0.02
N HIS A 243 1.12 -13.54 1.28
CA HIS A 243 1.10 -12.17 1.82
C HIS A 243 2.50 -11.60 2.07
N SER A 244 3.56 -12.37 1.91
CA SER A 244 4.93 -11.92 2.17
C SER A 244 5.42 -10.90 1.14
N MET A 245 6.05 -9.79 1.59
CA MET A 245 6.70 -8.83 0.71
C MET A 245 7.80 -9.46 -0.14
N VAL A 246 8.45 -10.52 0.35
CA VAL A 246 9.45 -11.26 -0.44
C VAL A 246 8.81 -11.85 -1.70
N CYS A 247 7.62 -12.46 -1.58
CA CYS A 247 6.88 -13.00 -2.72
C CYS A 247 6.41 -11.90 -3.68
N TYR A 248 5.95 -10.77 -3.16
CA TYR A 248 5.55 -9.60 -3.97
C TYR A 248 6.73 -9.08 -4.79
N ILE A 249 7.89 -8.85 -4.16
CA ILE A 249 9.10 -8.34 -4.82
C ILE A 249 9.61 -9.34 -5.86
N ASP A 250 9.67 -10.63 -5.53
CA ASP A 250 10.15 -11.67 -6.45
C ASP A 250 9.27 -11.73 -7.71
N ASN A 251 7.95 -11.77 -7.55
CA ASN A 251 7.02 -11.83 -8.68
C ASN A 251 7.06 -10.55 -9.54
N ILE A 252 7.12 -9.36 -8.92
CA ILE A 252 7.19 -8.10 -9.65
C ILE A 252 8.54 -7.98 -10.40
N SER A 253 9.63 -8.49 -9.84
CA SER A 253 10.94 -8.46 -10.50
C SER A 253 10.97 -9.30 -11.80
N LYS A 254 10.13 -10.32 -11.89
CA LYS A 254 9.99 -11.22 -13.04
C LYS A 254 8.95 -10.74 -14.05
N TRP A 255 8.18 -9.72 -13.72
CA TRP A 255 7.17 -9.16 -14.62
C TRP A 255 7.84 -8.57 -15.87
N LYS A 256 7.43 -9.04 -17.05
CA LYS A 256 7.93 -8.62 -18.37
C LYS A 256 6.94 -7.69 -19.06
#